data_af23aecb1babb0b3f64e599f4a763cae
#
_entry.id   af23aecb1babb0b3f64e599f4a763cae
#
_cell.length_a   1.000
_cell.length_b   1.000
_cell.length_c   1.000
_cell.angle_alpha   90.00
_cell.angle_beta   90.00
_cell.angle_gamma   90.00
#
_symmetry.space_group_name_H-M   'P 1'
#
loop_
_entity.id
_entity.type
_entity.pdbx_description
1 polymer ?
#
loop_
_entity_poly.entity_id
_entity_poly.type
_entity_poly.pdbx_seq_one_letter_code
_entity_poly.pdbx_strand_id
1 'polypeptide(L)'
;TVLSRGLGDVYKRQIIPIIFSASIGYIIAKKIEMTSMPQMVSIFNGLGGLSAVLLSFTEINKWLSDTELYPQFVIVVLLVSLFIGSVAFTGSLLAFAKLDGYKWSEKLTLPFQHIINLILLVSIIILSFLFIDNSADSNYLYILIAISLLYGVFFVAPIGGADMPVVISLLNSFTGITAALAGLIFDNKVMLLGGILVGAAGTILTVLMCQAMNRSLLNVLVGGFSSSGSSSKSSEQGDIKEITDSDFAVQLFYSQKVIIVPGYGLAVAQAQKLCKEIQEVLESNDVEVKYAIHPVAGRMPGHMNVLLAEADVDYSKLIELDEANSDFKSTDVAVIIGANDVVNPDAIDDTASPLYGMPILKVWESNSTVVLKRSMSAGYAGVQNPLFFRENNKMYFGDAKDLSLIHI
;
A
#
# COMPACT_ATOMS: atom_id res chain seq x y z
N THR A 1 28.95 -39.56 -19.16
CA THR A 1 29.89 -38.51 -18.71
C THR A 1 29.59 -37.15 -19.30
N VAL A 2 28.98 -37.01 -20.47
CA VAL A 2 28.56 -35.70 -21.04
C VAL A 2 27.31 -35.18 -20.36
N LEU A 3 26.34 -36.05 -20.06
CA LEU A 3 25.10 -35.69 -19.32
C LEU A 3 25.41 -35.20 -17.89
N SER A 4 26.36 -35.82 -17.20
CA SER A 4 26.72 -35.41 -15.81
C SER A 4 27.47 -34.11 -15.75
N ARG A 5 28.25 -33.75 -16.76
CA ARG A 5 28.91 -32.43 -16.86
C ARG A 5 27.86 -31.32 -17.17
N GLY A 6 26.92 -31.59 -18.08
CA GLY A 6 25.85 -30.63 -18.38
C GLY A 6 24.95 -30.32 -17.20
N LEU A 7 24.53 -31.34 -16.42
CA LEU A 7 23.73 -31.15 -15.20
C LEU A 7 24.51 -30.34 -14.13
N GLY A 8 25.79 -30.66 -13.89
CA GLY A 8 26.59 -29.93 -12.93
C GLY A 8 26.76 -28.44 -13.26
N ASP A 9 26.88 -28.09 -14.53
CA ASP A 9 26.98 -26.69 -14.96
C ASP A 9 25.66 -25.95 -14.89
N VAL A 10 24.52 -26.62 -15.15
CA VAL A 10 23.19 -26.05 -14.97
C VAL A 10 22.93 -25.74 -13.50
N TYR A 11 23.22 -26.65 -12.58
CA TYR A 11 23.05 -26.39 -11.14
C TYR A 11 23.95 -25.26 -10.64
N LYS A 12 25.20 -25.16 -11.09
CA LYS A 12 26.08 -24.04 -10.72
C LYS A 12 25.52 -22.69 -11.20
N ARG A 13 25.02 -22.65 -12.43
CA ARG A 13 24.39 -21.41 -12.98
C ARG A 13 23.12 -21.00 -12.26
N GLN A 14 22.42 -21.92 -11.59
CA GLN A 14 21.22 -21.63 -10.80
C GLN A 14 21.56 -21.30 -9.34
N ILE A 15 22.40 -22.09 -8.68
CA ILE A 15 22.71 -21.95 -7.24
C ILE A 15 23.45 -20.65 -6.94
N ILE A 16 24.41 -20.26 -7.77
CA ILE A 16 25.20 -19.04 -7.53
C ILE A 16 24.30 -17.78 -7.52
N PRO A 17 23.45 -17.52 -8.52
CA PRO A 17 22.52 -16.39 -8.47
C PRO A 17 21.54 -16.46 -7.30
N ILE A 18 21.04 -17.64 -6.93
CA ILE A 18 20.12 -17.81 -5.79
C ILE A 18 20.81 -17.42 -4.49
N ILE A 19 22.01 -17.94 -4.22
CA ILE A 19 22.74 -17.60 -2.99
C ILE A 19 23.07 -16.10 -2.95
N PHE A 20 23.50 -15.53 -4.06
CA PHE A 20 23.81 -14.11 -4.17
C PHE A 20 22.60 -13.22 -3.92
N SER A 21 21.47 -13.49 -4.61
CA SER A 21 20.24 -12.73 -4.45
C SER A 21 19.60 -12.92 -3.05
N ALA A 22 19.64 -14.13 -2.49
CA ALA A 22 19.16 -14.40 -1.14
C ALA A 22 19.99 -13.66 -0.09
N SER A 23 21.33 -13.60 -0.26
CA SER A 23 22.21 -12.86 0.65
C SER A 23 21.92 -11.36 0.63
N ILE A 24 21.76 -10.77 -0.56
CA ILE A 24 21.39 -9.37 -0.71
C ILE A 24 20.00 -9.11 -0.10
N GLY A 25 19.01 -9.94 -0.44
CA GLY A 25 17.66 -9.81 0.09
C GLY A 25 17.61 -9.89 1.61
N TYR A 26 18.37 -10.82 2.20
CA TYR A 26 18.45 -10.96 3.66
C TYR A 26 19.07 -9.73 4.34
N ILE A 27 20.16 -9.18 3.77
CA ILE A 27 20.82 -7.98 4.32
C ILE A 27 19.87 -6.78 4.26
N ILE A 28 19.16 -6.62 3.14
CA ILE A 28 18.19 -5.55 2.95
C ILE A 28 17.04 -5.70 3.94
N ALA A 29 16.45 -6.89 4.03
CA ALA A 29 15.31 -7.16 4.92
C ALA A 29 15.65 -6.89 6.41
N LYS A 30 16.89 -7.16 6.84
CA LYS A 30 17.33 -6.86 8.21
C LYS A 30 17.58 -5.37 8.50
N LYS A 31 17.90 -4.58 7.49
CA LYS A 31 18.27 -3.17 7.67
C LYS A 31 17.11 -2.19 7.47
N ILE A 32 16.04 -2.67 6.88
CA ILE A 32 14.90 -1.81 6.56
C ILE A 32 14.07 -1.54 7.79
N GLU A 33 13.76 -0.27 7.98
CA GLU A 33 12.79 0.17 8.96
C GLU A 33 11.37 -0.11 8.47
N MET A 34 10.45 -0.40 9.38
CA MET A 34 9.05 -0.69 9.07
C MET A 34 8.35 0.45 8.32
N THR A 35 8.75 1.70 8.57
CA THR A 35 8.27 2.88 7.85
C THR A 35 8.58 2.86 6.35
N SER A 36 9.65 2.16 5.96
CA SER A 36 10.11 2.01 4.57
C SER A 36 9.65 0.72 3.90
N MET A 37 8.84 -0.11 4.59
CA MET A 37 8.30 -1.36 4.04
C MET A 37 7.48 -1.16 2.73
N PRO A 38 6.60 -0.16 2.60
CA PRO A 38 5.85 0.05 1.37
C PRO A 38 6.76 0.29 0.16
N GLN A 39 7.84 1.05 0.35
CA GLN A 39 8.85 1.31 -0.68
C GLN A 39 9.53 0.01 -1.12
N MET A 40 9.90 -0.84 -0.15
CA MET A 40 10.51 -2.13 -0.43
C MET A 40 9.60 -3.09 -1.17
N VAL A 41 8.36 -3.22 -0.72
CA VAL A 41 7.37 -4.05 -1.40
C VAL A 41 7.20 -3.60 -2.85
N SER A 42 7.20 -2.28 -3.08
CA SER A 42 7.12 -1.73 -4.43
C SER A 42 8.32 -2.14 -5.29
N ILE A 43 9.55 -2.06 -4.77
CA ILE A 43 10.75 -2.51 -5.50
C ILE A 43 10.68 -4.01 -5.81
N PHE A 44 10.32 -4.85 -4.86
CA PHE A 44 10.25 -6.29 -5.07
C PHE A 44 9.17 -6.67 -6.10
N ASN A 45 8.02 -6.00 -6.09
CA ASN A 45 7.01 -6.15 -7.14
C ASN A 45 7.59 -5.76 -8.51
N GLY A 46 8.34 -4.65 -8.57
CA GLY A 46 9.01 -4.23 -9.79
C GLY A 46 9.99 -5.27 -10.31
N LEU A 47 10.82 -5.85 -9.45
CA LEU A 47 11.77 -6.92 -9.83
C LEU A 47 11.06 -8.17 -10.32
N GLY A 48 9.91 -8.53 -9.71
CA GLY A 48 9.05 -9.61 -10.20
C GLY A 48 8.51 -9.32 -11.60
N GLY A 49 8.04 -8.10 -11.85
CA GLY A 49 7.62 -7.64 -13.17
C GLY A 49 8.76 -7.67 -14.20
N LEU A 50 9.95 -7.20 -13.83
CA LEU A 50 11.15 -7.27 -14.68
C LEU A 50 11.51 -8.72 -15.04
N SER A 51 11.42 -9.64 -14.09
CA SER A 51 11.68 -11.06 -14.33
C SER A 51 10.70 -11.63 -15.38
N ALA A 52 9.43 -11.24 -15.32
CA ALA A 52 8.43 -11.64 -16.32
C ALA A 52 8.72 -11.06 -17.71
N VAL A 53 9.17 -9.81 -17.80
CA VAL A 53 9.58 -9.17 -19.06
C VAL A 53 10.76 -9.91 -19.69
N LEU A 54 11.82 -10.17 -18.89
CA LEU A 54 13.02 -10.84 -19.37
C LEU A 54 12.73 -12.28 -19.82
N LEU A 55 11.87 -12.99 -19.06
CA LEU A 55 11.45 -14.33 -19.41
C LEU A 55 10.66 -14.34 -20.72
N SER A 56 9.65 -13.48 -20.85
CA SER A 56 8.86 -13.37 -22.08
C SER A 56 9.71 -12.96 -23.28
N PHE A 57 10.63 -12.01 -23.08
CA PHE A 57 11.58 -11.60 -24.11
C PHE A 57 12.48 -12.73 -24.59
N THR A 58 13.04 -13.52 -23.67
CA THR A 58 13.91 -14.65 -24.05
C THR A 58 13.15 -15.74 -24.80
N GLU A 59 11.93 -16.08 -24.36
CA GLU A 59 11.11 -17.10 -25.03
C GLU A 59 10.58 -16.63 -26.40
N ILE A 60 10.20 -15.36 -26.53
CA ILE A 60 9.82 -14.79 -27.84
C ILE A 60 11.02 -14.79 -28.80
N ASN A 61 12.25 -14.46 -28.34
CA ASN A 61 13.42 -14.53 -29.19
C ASN A 61 13.77 -15.97 -29.65
N LYS A 62 13.52 -16.97 -28.82
CA LYS A 62 13.64 -18.37 -29.25
C LYS A 62 12.62 -18.71 -30.36
N TRP A 63 11.39 -18.28 -30.20
CA TRP A 63 10.35 -18.45 -31.21
C TRP A 63 10.69 -17.70 -32.50
N LEU A 64 11.30 -16.52 -32.45
CA LEU A 64 11.78 -15.79 -33.64
C LEU A 64 12.84 -16.58 -34.42
N SER A 65 13.62 -17.43 -33.74
CA SER A 65 14.63 -18.27 -34.35
C SER A 65 14.03 -19.54 -34.91
N ASP A 66 12.92 -20.05 -34.35
CA ASP A 66 12.17 -21.23 -34.77
C ASP A 66 10.67 -21.00 -34.51
N THR A 67 9.97 -20.60 -35.55
CA THR A 67 8.52 -20.25 -35.46
C THR A 67 7.62 -21.46 -35.22
N GLU A 68 8.10 -22.67 -35.37
CA GLU A 68 7.36 -23.88 -35.04
C GLU A 68 7.48 -24.29 -33.57
N LEU A 69 8.37 -23.65 -32.82
CA LEU A 69 8.66 -23.97 -31.41
C LEU A 69 7.43 -23.86 -30.51
N TYR A 70 6.61 -22.82 -30.72
CA TYR A 70 5.43 -22.54 -29.91
C TYR A 70 4.17 -22.35 -30.76
N PRO A 71 3.02 -22.89 -30.32
CA PRO A 71 1.74 -22.55 -30.93
C PRO A 71 1.40 -21.10 -30.75
N GLN A 72 0.63 -20.51 -31.65
CA GLN A 72 0.27 -19.07 -31.65
C GLN A 72 -0.34 -18.60 -30.32
N PHE A 73 -1.11 -19.45 -29.64
CA PHE A 73 -1.66 -19.16 -28.31
C PHE A 73 -0.57 -18.84 -27.29
N VAL A 74 0.54 -19.57 -27.27
CA VAL A 74 1.65 -19.32 -26.32
C VAL A 74 2.30 -17.98 -26.58
N ILE A 75 2.42 -17.58 -27.86
CA ILE A 75 2.96 -16.26 -28.22
C ILE A 75 2.06 -15.13 -27.69
N VAL A 76 0.75 -15.28 -27.82
CA VAL A 76 -0.20 -14.32 -27.24
C VAL A 76 -0.01 -14.21 -25.71
N VAL A 77 0.11 -15.35 -25.02
CA VAL A 77 0.34 -15.40 -23.57
C VAL A 77 1.67 -14.72 -23.20
N LEU A 78 2.73 -14.95 -23.99
CA LEU A 78 4.03 -14.28 -23.78
C LEU A 78 3.95 -12.77 -23.95
N LEU A 79 3.24 -12.28 -24.99
CA LEU A 79 3.04 -10.85 -25.22
C LEU A 79 2.23 -10.18 -24.09
N VAL A 80 1.18 -10.86 -23.61
CA VAL A 80 0.39 -10.40 -22.46
C VAL A 80 1.24 -10.36 -21.19
N SER A 81 2.05 -11.39 -20.95
CA SER A 81 2.97 -11.45 -19.81
C SER A 81 4.02 -10.35 -19.89
N LEU A 82 4.57 -10.09 -21.07
CA LEU A 82 5.52 -9.01 -21.32
C LEU A 82 4.90 -7.63 -21.01
N PHE A 83 3.68 -7.39 -21.49
CA PHE A 83 2.97 -6.13 -21.24
C PHE A 83 2.69 -5.93 -19.75
N ILE A 84 2.04 -6.89 -19.10
CA ILE A 84 1.68 -6.80 -17.68
C ILE A 84 2.94 -6.68 -16.82
N GLY A 85 3.99 -7.46 -17.12
CA GLY A 85 5.29 -7.38 -16.45
C GLY A 85 5.96 -6.01 -16.60
N SER A 86 5.89 -5.40 -17.78
CA SER A 86 6.41 -4.05 -18.03
C SER A 86 5.69 -3.00 -17.20
N VAL A 87 4.35 -3.09 -17.12
CA VAL A 87 3.53 -2.21 -16.27
C VAL A 87 3.87 -2.38 -14.80
N ALA A 88 3.97 -3.63 -14.33
CA ALA A 88 4.35 -3.93 -12.96
C ALA A 88 5.75 -3.41 -12.63
N PHE A 89 6.71 -3.54 -13.54
CA PHE A 89 8.09 -3.06 -13.33
C PHE A 89 8.17 -1.55 -13.22
N THR A 90 7.84 -0.83 -14.28
CA THR A 90 8.01 0.63 -14.30
C THR A 90 7.01 1.36 -13.42
N GLY A 91 5.79 0.84 -13.30
CA GLY A 91 4.79 1.33 -12.36
C GLY A 91 5.24 1.24 -10.91
N SER A 92 5.85 0.11 -10.53
CA SER A 92 6.39 -0.08 -9.18
C SER A 92 7.60 0.83 -8.89
N LEU A 93 8.46 1.06 -9.87
CA LEU A 93 9.58 2.01 -9.70
C LEU A 93 9.07 3.44 -9.48
N LEU A 94 8.04 3.86 -10.21
CA LEU A 94 7.45 5.17 -10.00
C LEU A 94 6.68 5.25 -8.67
N ALA A 95 5.97 4.19 -8.27
CA ALA A 95 5.33 4.12 -6.97
C ALA A 95 6.35 4.23 -5.82
N PHE A 96 7.48 3.53 -5.93
CA PHE A 96 8.61 3.70 -5.00
C PHE A 96 9.07 5.15 -4.92
N ALA A 97 9.32 5.81 -6.07
CA ALA A 97 9.81 7.18 -6.10
C ALA A 97 8.80 8.17 -5.47
N LYS A 98 7.50 7.94 -5.64
CA LYS A 98 6.45 8.76 -5.01
C LYS A 98 6.36 8.54 -3.50
N LEU A 99 6.49 7.29 -3.03
CA LEU A 99 6.48 6.96 -1.60
C LEU A 99 7.70 7.51 -0.86
N ASP A 100 8.84 7.57 -1.55
CA ASP A 100 10.09 8.12 -1.01
C ASP A 100 10.14 9.65 -1.08
N GLY A 101 9.14 10.30 -1.70
CA GLY A 101 8.98 11.75 -1.74
C GLY A 101 9.90 12.46 -2.74
N TYR A 102 10.35 11.79 -3.81
CA TYR A 102 11.10 12.44 -4.87
C TYR A 102 10.26 13.48 -5.60
N LYS A 103 10.62 14.76 -5.51
CA LYS A 103 9.87 15.90 -6.08
C LYS A 103 9.60 15.79 -7.59
N TRP A 104 10.44 15.08 -8.34
CA TRP A 104 10.24 14.89 -9.77
C TRP A 104 9.08 13.94 -10.06
N SER A 105 8.82 12.97 -9.21
CA SER A 105 7.76 11.99 -9.40
C SER A 105 6.35 12.58 -9.27
N GLU A 106 6.19 13.65 -8.47
CA GLU A 106 4.93 14.38 -8.32
C GLU A 106 4.61 15.26 -9.55
N LYS A 107 5.65 15.72 -10.27
CA LYS A 107 5.51 16.60 -11.43
C LYS A 107 5.28 15.86 -12.75
N LEU A 108 5.24 14.53 -12.71
CA LEU A 108 5.16 13.70 -13.93
C LEU A 108 3.73 13.60 -14.51
N THR A 109 2.79 14.40 -14.02
CA THR A 109 1.42 14.45 -14.54
C THR A 109 1.34 15.32 -15.77
N LEU A 110 0.81 14.77 -16.87
CA LEU A 110 0.62 15.48 -18.13
C LEU A 110 -0.85 15.90 -18.30
N PRO A 111 -1.12 17.01 -18.98
CA PRO A 111 -2.49 17.31 -19.36
C PRO A 111 -3.03 16.20 -20.30
N PHE A 112 -4.32 15.89 -20.17
CA PHE A 112 -4.97 14.82 -20.95
C PHE A 112 -4.38 13.41 -20.75
N GLN A 113 -3.86 13.12 -19.57
CA GLN A 113 -3.20 11.84 -19.23
C GLN A 113 -4.00 10.60 -19.65
N HIS A 114 -5.34 10.64 -19.50
CA HIS A 114 -6.21 9.53 -19.87
C HIS A 114 -6.19 9.22 -21.36
N ILE A 115 -6.14 10.27 -22.20
CA ILE A 115 -6.07 10.11 -23.63
C ILE A 115 -4.72 9.51 -24.03
N ILE A 116 -3.64 9.98 -23.40
CA ILE A 116 -2.28 9.45 -23.62
C ILE A 116 -2.24 7.96 -23.24
N ASN A 117 -2.76 7.59 -22.08
CA ASN A 117 -2.81 6.19 -21.63
C ASN A 117 -3.65 5.33 -22.59
N LEU A 118 -4.78 5.83 -23.05
CA LEU A 118 -5.61 5.12 -24.03
C LEU A 118 -4.88 4.93 -25.37
N ILE A 119 -4.21 5.96 -25.88
CA ILE A 119 -3.43 5.87 -27.14
C ILE A 119 -2.31 4.84 -26.98
N LEU A 120 -1.56 4.86 -25.87
CA LEU A 120 -0.50 3.90 -25.61
C LEU A 120 -1.05 2.47 -25.54
N LEU A 121 -2.17 2.25 -24.83
CA LEU A 121 -2.80 0.93 -24.74
C LEU A 121 -3.26 0.41 -26.10
N VAL A 122 -3.94 1.25 -26.88
CA VAL A 122 -4.38 0.89 -28.24
C VAL A 122 -3.16 0.60 -29.16
N SER A 123 -2.09 1.39 -29.03
CA SER A 123 -0.85 1.15 -29.78
C SER A 123 -0.21 -0.19 -29.43
N ILE A 124 -0.20 -0.59 -28.14
CA ILE A 124 0.31 -1.88 -27.70
C ILE A 124 -0.50 -3.04 -28.33
N ILE A 125 -1.83 -2.91 -28.32
CA ILE A 125 -2.71 -3.92 -28.93
C ILE A 125 -2.45 -4.03 -30.43
N ILE A 126 -2.38 -2.92 -31.15
CA ILE A 126 -2.11 -2.90 -32.61
C ILE A 126 -0.73 -3.50 -32.89
N LEU A 127 0.31 -3.11 -32.17
CA LEU A 127 1.66 -3.63 -32.34
C LEU A 127 1.74 -5.13 -32.06
N SER A 128 0.99 -5.61 -31.05
CA SER A 128 0.91 -7.06 -30.77
C SER A 128 0.29 -7.83 -31.94
N PHE A 129 -0.77 -7.31 -32.56
CA PHE A 129 -1.36 -7.91 -33.77
C PHE A 129 -0.40 -7.87 -34.94
N LEU A 130 0.24 -6.73 -35.20
CA LEU A 130 1.22 -6.59 -36.29
C LEU A 130 2.43 -7.52 -36.09
N PHE A 131 2.88 -7.72 -34.87
CA PHE A 131 3.96 -8.64 -34.54
C PHE A 131 3.61 -10.09 -34.87
N ILE A 132 2.35 -10.50 -34.58
CA ILE A 132 1.88 -11.86 -34.88
C ILE A 132 1.67 -12.07 -36.37
N ASP A 133 1.13 -11.06 -37.08
CA ASP A 133 0.77 -11.15 -38.51
C ASP A 133 1.98 -11.04 -39.43
N ASN A 134 2.92 -10.15 -39.16
CA ASN A 134 4.09 -9.86 -40.00
C ASN A 134 5.30 -10.80 -39.74
N SER A 135 5.04 -12.05 -39.39
CA SER A 135 6.07 -13.10 -39.28
C SER A 135 7.32 -12.65 -38.50
N ALA A 136 7.09 -12.08 -37.29
CA ALA A 136 8.14 -11.97 -36.28
C ALA A 136 9.31 -10.99 -36.63
N ASP A 137 9.01 -9.78 -37.10
CA ASP A 137 10.04 -8.75 -37.18
C ASP A 137 10.41 -8.27 -35.75
N SER A 138 11.67 -8.49 -35.36
CA SER A 138 12.23 -8.09 -34.06
C SER A 138 12.02 -6.61 -33.73
N ASN A 139 11.90 -5.74 -34.74
CA ASN A 139 11.69 -4.31 -34.52
C ASN A 139 10.36 -4.03 -33.81
N TYR A 140 9.27 -4.76 -34.16
CA TYR A 140 7.98 -4.60 -33.48
C TYR A 140 8.06 -5.01 -32.02
N LEU A 141 8.85 -6.04 -31.68
CA LEU A 141 9.06 -6.49 -30.32
C LEU A 141 9.75 -5.39 -29.47
N TYR A 142 10.81 -4.79 -29.98
CA TYR A 142 11.53 -3.73 -29.25
C TYR A 142 10.66 -2.48 -29.04
N ILE A 143 9.88 -2.09 -30.04
CA ILE A 143 8.95 -0.95 -29.95
C ILE A 143 7.86 -1.29 -28.92
N LEU A 144 7.31 -2.51 -28.94
CA LEU A 144 6.28 -2.96 -28.01
C LEU A 144 6.78 -2.93 -26.56
N ILE A 145 8.01 -3.40 -26.31
CA ILE A 145 8.63 -3.32 -25.00
C ILE A 145 8.76 -1.86 -24.53
N ALA A 146 9.30 -0.99 -25.40
CA ALA A 146 9.51 0.41 -25.08
C ALA A 146 8.19 1.12 -24.73
N ILE A 147 7.13 0.91 -25.53
CA ILE A 147 5.81 1.50 -25.28
C ILE A 147 5.16 0.90 -24.02
N SER A 148 5.32 -0.39 -23.78
CA SER A 148 4.78 -1.05 -22.57
C SER A 148 5.45 -0.54 -21.28
N LEU A 149 6.76 -0.34 -21.29
CA LEU A 149 7.49 0.29 -20.19
C LEU A 149 7.05 1.73 -19.95
N LEU A 150 6.86 2.49 -21.02
CA LEU A 150 6.38 3.87 -20.96
C LEU A 150 4.95 3.93 -20.42
N TYR A 151 4.08 3.01 -20.87
CA TYR A 151 2.71 2.90 -20.37
C TYR A 151 2.68 2.67 -18.85
N GLY A 152 3.53 1.80 -18.28
CA GLY A 152 3.59 1.56 -16.85
C GLY A 152 3.94 2.83 -16.04
N VAL A 153 4.83 3.67 -16.56
CA VAL A 153 5.12 4.99 -15.95
C VAL A 153 3.88 5.88 -15.99
N PHE A 154 3.26 6.06 -17.16
CA PHE A 154 2.11 6.94 -17.31
C PHE A 154 0.84 6.41 -16.64
N PHE A 155 0.75 5.11 -16.43
CA PHE A 155 -0.34 4.50 -15.67
C PHE A 155 -0.33 4.94 -14.20
N VAL A 156 0.84 4.97 -13.56
CA VAL A 156 0.98 5.34 -12.14
C VAL A 156 1.18 6.85 -11.94
N ALA A 157 1.61 7.57 -12.97
CA ALA A 157 1.92 9.00 -12.87
C ALA A 157 0.76 9.87 -12.30
N PRO A 158 -0.51 9.73 -12.71
CA PRO A 158 -1.60 10.58 -12.22
C PRO A 158 -2.05 10.23 -10.80
N ILE A 159 -1.64 9.09 -10.26
CA ILE A 159 -2.14 8.57 -8.98
C ILE A 159 -1.41 9.26 -7.83
N GLY A 160 -2.16 9.82 -6.88
CA GLY A 160 -1.62 10.51 -5.72
C GLY A 160 -0.99 9.56 -4.68
N GLY A 161 -0.14 10.10 -3.81
CA GLY A 161 0.51 9.31 -2.76
C GLY A 161 -0.48 8.64 -1.79
N ALA A 162 -1.65 9.24 -1.55
CA ALA A 162 -2.71 8.67 -0.72
C ALA A 162 -3.25 7.34 -1.27
N ASP A 163 -3.35 7.23 -2.60
CA ASP A 163 -3.88 6.05 -3.28
C ASP A 163 -2.78 5.02 -3.60
N MET A 164 -1.50 5.30 -3.24
CA MET A 164 -0.37 4.38 -3.50
C MET A 164 -0.53 2.99 -2.89
N PRO A 165 -1.08 2.80 -1.70
CA PRO A 165 -1.31 1.46 -1.17
C PRO A 165 -2.19 0.58 -2.08
N VAL A 166 -3.22 1.17 -2.68
CA VAL A 166 -4.09 0.49 -3.66
C VAL A 166 -3.31 0.11 -4.91
N VAL A 167 -2.50 1.04 -5.42
CA VAL A 167 -1.65 0.81 -6.61
C VAL A 167 -0.64 -0.30 -6.38
N ILE A 168 0.04 -0.32 -5.23
CA ILE A 168 1.00 -1.37 -4.88
C ILE A 168 0.33 -2.73 -4.84
N SER A 169 -0.87 -2.83 -4.23
CA SER A 169 -1.65 -4.07 -4.19
C SER A 169 -2.04 -4.54 -5.59
N LEU A 170 -2.45 -3.61 -6.46
CA LEU A 170 -2.78 -3.92 -7.85
C LEU A 170 -1.56 -4.39 -8.65
N LEU A 171 -0.42 -3.70 -8.51
CA LEU A 171 0.83 -4.09 -9.18
C LEU A 171 1.34 -5.45 -8.68
N ASN A 172 1.12 -5.77 -7.40
CA ASN A 172 1.39 -7.11 -6.86
C ASN A 172 0.49 -8.16 -7.51
N SER A 173 -0.80 -7.87 -7.69
CA SER A 173 -1.71 -8.73 -8.45
C SER A 173 -1.21 -8.98 -9.87
N PHE A 174 -0.74 -7.94 -10.56
CA PHE A 174 -0.16 -8.06 -11.91
C PHE A 174 1.08 -8.96 -11.92
N THR A 175 1.96 -8.83 -10.95
CA THR A 175 3.11 -9.72 -10.78
C THR A 175 2.68 -11.17 -10.55
N GLY A 176 1.62 -11.40 -9.75
CA GLY A 176 1.01 -12.73 -9.58
C GLY A 176 0.46 -13.30 -10.88
N ILE A 177 -0.25 -12.50 -11.68
CA ILE A 177 -0.77 -12.90 -12.98
C ILE A 177 0.38 -13.29 -13.92
N THR A 178 1.45 -12.52 -14.01
CA THR A 178 2.60 -12.86 -14.87
C THR A 178 3.30 -14.13 -14.42
N ALA A 179 3.38 -14.40 -13.12
CA ALA A 179 3.88 -15.67 -12.60
C ALA A 179 2.98 -16.86 -12.97
N ALA A 180 1.66 -16.69 -12.94
CA ALA A 180 0.71 -17.71 -13.40
C ALA A 180 0.86 -18.00 -14.90
N LEU A 181 0.97 -16.94 -15.72
CA LEU A 181 1.19 -17.07 -17.16
C LEU A 181 2.50 -17.81 -17.46
N ALA A 182 3.58 -17.49 -16.76
CA ALA A 182 4.84 -18.21 -16.87
C ALA A 182 4.70 -19.68 -16.45
N GLY A 183 3.97 -19.95 -15.35
CA GLY A 183 3.65 -21.33 -14.93
C GLY A 183 2.90 -22.13 -16.00
N LEU A 184 1.99 -21.46 -16.74
CA LEU A 184 1.27 -22.07 -17.85
C LEU A 184 2.21 -22.39 -19.03
N ILE A 185 3.12 -21.46 -19.38
CA ILE A 185 4.06 -21.64 -20.50
C ILE A 185 5.04 -22.79 -20.23
N PHE A 186 5.54 -22.90 -19.00
CA PHE A 186 6.53 -23.93 -18.62
C PHE A 186 5.92 -25.21 -18.05
N ASP A 187 4.61 -25.38 -18.11
CA ASP A 187 3.87 -26.49 -17.48
C ASP A 187 4.26 -26.72 -16.00
N ASN A 188 4.55 -25.63 -15.30
CA ASN A 188 4.93 -25.68 -13.90
C ASN A 188 3.70 -25.38 -13.00
N LYS A 189 3.10 -26.46 -12.47
CA LYS A 189 1.89 -26.38 -11.65
C LYS A 189 2.06 -25.58 -10.37
N VAL A 190 3.23 -25.64 -9.75
CA VAL A 190 3.52 -24.88 -8.51
C VAL A 190 3.54 -23.39 -8.80
N MET A 191 4.22 -22.98 -9.86
CA MET A 191 4.31 -21.60 -10.29
C MET A 191 2.94 -21.07 -10.75
N LEU A 192 2.17 -21.88 -11.47
CA LEU A 192 0.81 -21.55 -11.89
C LEU A 192 -0.11 -21.32 -10.70
N LEU A 193 -0.14 -22.26 -9.75
CA LEU A 193 -1.00 -22.16 -8.56
C LEU A 193 -0.59 -20.99 -7.66
N GLY A 194 0.70 -20.83 -7.40
CA GLY A 194 1.23 -19.70 -6.64
C GLY A 194 0.89 -18.35 -7.28
N GLY A 195 1.05 -18.24 -8.60
CA GLY A 195 0.70 -17.02 -9.34
C GLY A 195 -0.80 -16.70 -9.29
N ILE A 196 -1.67 -17.72 -9.43
CA ILE A 196 -3.13 -17.56 -9.31
C ILE A 196 -3.49 -17.07 -7.90
N LEU A 197 -2.94 -17.67 -6.85
CA LEU A 197 -3.21 -17.29 -5.47
C LEU A 197 -2.79 -15.84 -5.19
N VAL A 198 -1.59 -15.45 -5.60
CA VAL A 198 -1.07 -14.07 -5.42
C VAL A 198 -1.90 -13.08 -6.24
N GLY A 199 -2.21 -13.41 -7.50
CA GLY A 199 -3.03 -12.57 -8.36
C GLY A 199 -4.44 -12.35 -7.80
N ALA A 200 -5.09 -13.42 -7.33
CA ALA A 200 -6.41 -13.36 -6.74
C ALA A 200 -6.41 -12.58 -5.41
N ALA A 201 -5.48 -12.90 -4.50
CA ALA A 201 -5.36 -12.23 -3.22
C ALA A 201 -5.08 -10.73 -3.39
N GLY A 202 -4.16 -10.35 -4.30
CA GLY A 202 -3.86 -8.96 -4.60
C GLY A 202 -5.06 -8.20 -5.19
N THR A 203 -5.85 -8.85 -6.06
CA THR A 203 -7.08 -8.25 -6.63
C THR A 203 -8.13 -8.03 -5.55
N ILE A 204 -8.41 -9.02 -4.72
CA ILE A 204 -9.38 -8.91 -3.61
C ILE A 204 -8.95 -7.79 -2.67
N LEU A 205 -7.68 -7.77 -2.27
CA LEU A 205 -7.14 -6.74 -1.40
C LEU A 205 -7.26 -5.34 -2.01
N THR A 206 -7.00 -5.19 -3.32
CA THR A 206 -7.17 -3.92 -4.04
C THR A 206 -8.61 -3.43 -3.97
N VAL A 207 -9.60 -4.33 -4.19
CA VAL A 207 -11.03 -3.99 -4.12
C VAL A 207 -11.43 -3.59 -2.70
N LEU A 208 -11.02 -4.36 -1.69
CA LEU A 208 -11.30 -4.05 -0.28
C LEU A 208 -10.71 -2.70 0.14
N MET A 209 -9.50 -2.39 -0.31
CA MET A 209 -8.89 -1.08 -0.03
C MET A 209 -9.63 0.06 -0.72
N CYS A 210 -10.06 -0.11 -1.98
CA CYS A 210 -10.89 0.88 -2.66
C CYS A 210 -12.20 1.13 -1.88
N GLN A 211 -12.84 0.07 -1.40
CA GLN A 211 -14.05 0.18 -0.57
C GLN A 211 -13.77 0.91 0.74
N ALA A 212 -12.67 0.55 1.44
CA ALA A 212 -12.28 1.19 2.69
C ALA A 212 -11.93 2.69 2.53
N MET A 213 -11.57 3.12 1.32
CA MET A 213 -11.32 4.54 0.99
C MET A 213 -12.53 5.23 0.36
N ASN A 214 -13.67 4.53 0.22
CA ASN A 214 -14.84 4.97 -0.55
C ASN A 214 -14.51 5.47 -1.95
N ARG A 215 -13.61 4.78 -2.64
CA ARG A 215 -13.21 5.10 -4.01
C ARG A 215 -13.50 3.93 -4.93
N SER A 216 -14.00 4.20 -6.13
CA SER A 216 -14.10 3.15 -7.13
C SER A 216 -12.72 2.81 -7.69
N LEU A 217 -12.47 1.52 -7.97
CA LEU A 217 -11.22 1.07 -8.60
C LEU A 217 -10.96 1.81 -9.92
N LEU A 218 -12.02 2.05 -10.71
CA LEU A 218 -11.92 2.81 -11.96
C LEU A 218 -11.44 4.25 -11.72
N ASN A 219 -11.92 4.91 -10.67
CA ASN A 219 -11.47 6.27 -10.34
C ASN A 219 -9.99 6.29 -9.94
N VAL A 220 -9.51 5.25 -9.25
CA VAL A 220 -8.08 5.13 -8.91
C VAL A 220 -7.24 4.88 -10.16
N LEU A 221 -7.68 3.96 -11.04
CA LEU A 221 -6.95 3.58 -12.26
C LEU A 221 -6.92 4.69 -13.32
N VAL A 222 -8.02 5.42 -13.44
CA VAL A 222 -8.12 6.54 -14.41
C VAL A 222 -7.39 7.78 -13.90
N GLY A 223 -6.83 7.73 -12.68
CA GLY A 223 -6.23 8.87 -12.00
C GLY A 223 -7.37 9.79 -11.59
N GLY A 224 -7.87 9.59 -10.39
CA GLY A 224 -9.02 10.32 -9.91
C GLY A 224 -8.86 11.79 -10.23
N PHE A 225 -9.91 12.36 -10.78
CA PHE A 225 -10.03 13.80 -10.81
C PHE A 225 -9.65 14.26 -9.42
N SER A 226 -8.45 14.79 -9.26
CA SER A 226 -8.15 15.65 -8.14
C SER A 226 -9.35 16.58 -8.10
N SER A 227 -10.19 16.42 -7.13
CA SER A 227 -11.20 17.41 -6.85
C SER A 227 -10.40 18.69 -6.66
N SER A 228 -10.27 19.41 -7.77
CA SER A 228 -9.72 20.74 -7.80
C SER A 228 -10.46 21.49 -6.72
N GLY A 229 -9.74 21.81 -5.66
CA GLY A 229 -10.09 22.65 -4.55
C GLY A 229 -11.48 23.26 -4.58
N SER A 230 -12.49 22.55 -4.09
CA SER A 230 -13.56 23.23 -3.42
C SER A 230 -12.94 23.74 -2.12
N SER A 231 -12.78 25.05 -2.05
CA SER A 231 -12.41 25.77 -0.86
C SER A 231 -13.27 25.24 0.27
N SER A 232 -12.64 24.49 1.19
CA SER A 232 -13.24 24.13 2.46
C SER A 232 -13.82 25.41 3.06
N LYS A 233 -15.11 25.41 3.32
CA LYS A 233 -15.69 26.41 4.21
C LYS A 233 -14.83 26.37 5.46
N SER A 234 -14.26 27.51 5.81
CA SER A 234 -13.63 27.71 7.11
C SER A 234 -14.69 27.38 8.17
N SER A 235 -14.66 26.14 8.66
CA SER A 235 -15.45 25.77 9.83
C SER A 235 -14.99 26.67 10.96
N GLU A 236 -15.96 27.20 11.72
CA GLU A 236 -15.70 27.98 12.91
C GLU A 236 -14.67 27.24 13.77
N GLN A 237 -13.55 27.89 14.03
CA GLN A 237 -12.53 27.36 14.92
C GLN A 237 -13.11 27.39 16.33
N GLY A 238 -13.49 26.23 16.85
CA GLY A 238 -13.80 26.05 18.27
C GLY A 238 -12.53 26.16 19.12
N ASP A 239 -12.68 26.34 20.41
CA ASP A 239 -11.57 26.35 21.36
C ASP A 239 -10.96 24.92 21.47
N ILE A 240 -9.64 24.86 21.42
CA ILE A 240 -8.90 23.61 21.60
C ILE A 240 -8.64 23.42 23.09
N LYS A 241 -8.99 22.25 23.60
CA LYS A 241 -8.68 21.87 24.98
C LYS A 241 -7.38 21.06 24.98
N GLU A 242 -6.35 21.60 25.60
CA GLU A 242 -5.09 20.90 25.82
C GLU A 242 -5.16 20.06 27.09
N ILE A 243 -4.44 18.93 27.12
CA ILE A 243 -4.27 18.09 28.29
C ILE A 243 -2.79 18.00 28.67
N THR A 244 -2.49 18.04 29.96
CA THR A 244 -1.13 17.86 30.48
C THR A 244 -0.81 16.36 30.65
N ASP A 245 0.47 16.01 30.76
CA ASP A 245 0.95 14.65 30.96
C ASP A 245 0.32 14.02 32.21
N SER A 246 0.31 14.77 33.33
CA SER A 246 -0.24 14.32 34.59
C SER A 246 -1.76 14.09 34.53
N ASP A 247 -2.51 15.01 33.91
CA ASP A 247 -3.96 14.86 33.77
C ASP A 247 -4.30 13.68 32.84
N PHE A 248 -3.50 13.47 31.80
CA PHE A 248 -3.69 12.36 30.88
C PHE A 248 -3.39 11.02 31.58
N ALA A 249 -2.30 10.92 32.34
CA ALA A 249 -1.96 9.75 33.12
C ALA A 249 -3.06 9.39 34.12
N VAL A 250 -3.55 10.38 34.89
CA VAL A 250 -4.66 10.20 35.84
C VAL A 250 -5.93 9.74 35.11
N GLN A 251 -6.25 10.32 33.97
CA GLN A 251 -7.42 9.90 33.19
C GLN A 251 -7.33 8.46 32.72
N LEU A 252 -6.16 8.00 32.25
CA LEU A 252 -5.93 6.62 31.86
C LEU A 252 -6.01 5.66 33.06
N PHE A 253 -5.41 6.02 34.18
CA PHE A 253 -5.36 5.18 35.38
C PHE A 253 -6.76 4.87 35.97
N TYR A 254 -7.67 5.82 35.93
CA TYR A 254 -9.04 5.66 36.44
C TYR A 254 -10.03 5.14 35.41
N SER A 255 -9.58 4.82 34.19
CA SER A 255 -10.40 4.23 33.14
C SER A 255 -10.58 2.72 33.39
N GLN A 256 -11.71 2.16 32.97
CA GLN A 256 -11.92 0.71 32.93
C GLN A 256 -11.58 0.14 31.55
N LYS A 257 -11.84 0.91 30.49
CA LYS A 257 -11.61 0.49 29.11
C LYS A 257 -10.97 1.61 28.29
N VAL A 258 -9.84 1.31 27.67
CA VAL A 258 -9.09 2.21 26.81
C VAL A 258 -8.95 1.58 25.41
N ILE A 259 -9.24 2.37 24.38
CA ILE A 259 -8.98 1.98 23.00
C ILE A 259 -7.92 2.87 22.38
N ILE A 260 -6.83 2.28 21.93
CA ILE A 260 -5.75 2.98 21.22
C ILE A 260 -6.02 2.91 19.72
N VAL A 261 -5.97 4.06 19.04
CA VAL A 261 -6.17 4.20 17.61
C VAL A 261 -4.84 4.57 16.96
N PRO A 262 -4.08 3.59 16.46
CA PRO A 262 -2.78 3.84 15.83
C PRO A 262 -2.96 4.37 14.41
N GLY A 263 -2.19 5.38 14.05
CA GLY A 263 -2.12 5.91 12.70
C GLY A 263 -0.70 5.95 12.16
N TYR A 264 -0.54 6.52 10.95
CA TYR A 264 0.77 6.62 10.31
C TYR A 264 1.81 7.41 11.13
N GLY A 265 1.36 8.41 11.89
CA GLY A 265 2.25 9.18 12.76
C GLY A 265 2.94 8.33 13.85
N LEU A 266 2.26 7.29 14.36
CA LEU A 266 2.87 6.32 15.27
C LEU A 266 4.01 5.55 14.58
N ALA A 267 3.80 5.13 13.33
CA ALA A 267 4.83 4.46 12.54
C ALA A 267 6.05 5.36 12.31
N VAL A 268 5.83 6.63 11.94
CA VAL A 268 6.90 7.61 11.72
C VAL A 268 7.70 7.87 13.00
N ALA A 269 7.03 7.94 14.14
CA ALA A 269 7.67 8.12 15.44
C ALA A 269 8.32 6.84 15.98
N GLN A 270 8.09 5.66 15.35
CA GLN A 270 8.52 4.34 15.84
C GLN A 270 8.10 4.08 17.31
N ALA A 271 6.86 4.52 17.65
CA ALA A 271 6.35 4.51 19.01
C ALA A 271 5.53 3.24 19.36
N GLN A 272 5.56 2.21 18.51
CA GLN A 272 4.79 0.98 18.72
C GLN A 272 5.16 0.24 20.01
N LYS A 273 6.45 0.25 20.40
CA LYS A 273 6.91 -0.34 21.66
C LYS A 273 6.39 0.43 22.87
N LEU A 274 6.36 1.75 22.79
CA LEU A 274 5.80 2.60 23.85
C LEU A 274 4.29 2.36 24.04
N CYS A 275 3.55 2.14 22.95
CA CYS A 275 2.14 1.77 23.05
C CYS A 275 1.97 0.43 23.78
N LYS A 276 2.87 -0.53 23.55
CA LYS A 276 2.87 -1.81 24.26
C LYS A 276 3.20 -1.64 25.74
N GLU A 277 4.18 -0.83 26.09
CA GLU A 277 4.52 -0.51 27.46
C GLU A 277 3.34 0.15 28.22
N ILE A 278 2.68 1.13 27.59
CA ILE A 278 1.47 1.75 28.14
C ILE A 278 0.37 0.71 28.35
N GLN A 279 0.14 -0.18 27.38
CA GLN A 279 -0.82 -1.26 27.51
C GLN A 279 -0.50 -2.13 28.73
N GLU A 280 0.74 -2.56 28.90
CA GLU A 280 1.15 -3.43 30.00
C GLU A 280 0.96 -2.76 31.37
N VAL A 281 1.28 -1.46 31.47
CA VAL A 281 1.06 -0.67 32.69
C VAL A 281 -0.43 -0.57 33.00
N LEU A 282 -1.26 -0.25 32.00
CA LEU A 282 -2.72 -0.13 32.19
C LEU A 282 -3.35 -1.46 32.58
N GLU A 283 -2.96 -2.55 31.92
CA GLU A 283 -3.46 -3.88 32.25
C GLU A 283 -3.02 -4.38 33.63
N SER A 284 -1.84 -3.96 34.10
CA SER A 284 -1.41 -4.24 35.48
C SER A 284 -2.26 -3.54 36.52
N ASN A 285 -3.04 -2.53 36.13
CA ASN A 285 -3.99 -1.81 36.95
C ASN A 285 -5.45 -2.14 36.59
N ASP A 286 -5.70 -3.33 36.05
CA ASP A 286 -7.04 -3.85 35.71
C ASP A 286 -7.80 -3.04 34.64
N VAL A 287 -7.10 -2.29 33.78
CA VAL A 287 -7.69 -1.55 32.66
C VAL A 287 -7.69 -2.42 31.41
N GLU A 288 -8.86 -2.60 30.76
CA GLU A 288 -8.95 -3.29 29.48
C GLU A 288 -8.39 -2.41 28.36
N VAL A 289 -7.39 -2.91 27.61
CA VAL A 289 -6.78 -2.17 26.48
C VAL A 289 -6.96 -2.93 25.18
N LYS A 290 -7.51 -2.24 24.16
CA LYS A 290 -7.64 -2.73 22.78
C LYS A 290 -7.06 -1.73 21.78
N TYR A 291 -6.81 -2.21 20.56
CA TYR A 291 -6.31 -1.38 19.45
C TYR A 291 -7.33 -1.39 18.30
N ALA A 292 -7.89 -0.24 17.99
CA ALA A 292 -8.81 -0.12 16.85
C ALA A 292 -8.02 0.15 15.57
N ILE A 293 -8.03 -0.82 14.67
CA ILE A 293 -7.26 -0.76 13.43
C ILE A 293 -8.18 -0.35 12.26
N HIS A 294 -7.84 0.75 11.63
CA HIS A 294 -8.49 1.14 10.39
C HIS A 294 -7.81 0.46 9.20
N PRO A 295 -8.57 -0.12 8.23
CA PRO A 295 -8.01 -0.88 7.10
C PRO A 295 -6.98 -0.11 6.27
N VAL A 296 -7.12 1.21 6.16
CA VAL A 296 -6.22 2.09 5.39
C VAL A 296 -5.29 2.93 6.28
N ALA A 297 -5.22 2.64 7.59
CA ALA A 297 -4.24 3.29 8.45
C ALA A 297 -2.81 2.90 8.04
N GLY A 298 -1.98 3.90 7.73
CA GLY A 298 -0.61 3.65 7.28
C GLY A 298 -0.39 3.88 5.79
N ARG A 299 0.59 3.19 5.21
CA ARG A 299 0.98 3.30 3.79
C ARG A 299 0.91 1.97 3.02
N MET A 300 0.47 0.91 3.66
CA MET A 300 0.22 -0.40 3.03
C MET A 300 -0.88 -1.13 3.82
N PRO A 301 -1.54 -2.11 3.21
CA PRO A 301 -2.52 -2.96 3.91
C PRO A 301 -1.89 -3.64 5.12
N GLY A 302 -2.60 -3.60 6.25
CA GLY A 302 -2.13 -4.22 7.48
C GLY A 302 -0.89 -3.55 8.12
N HIS A 303 -0.55 -2.33 7.72
CA HIS A 303 0.64 -1.64 8.23
C HIS A 303 0.64 -1.56 9.76
N MET A 304 -0.49 -1.18 10.35
CA MET A 304 -0.60 -1.09 11.82
C MET A 304 -0.54 -2.46 12.50
N ASN A 305 -1.12 -3.49 11.89
CA ASN A 305 -1.06 -4.87 12.41
C ASN A 305 0.40 -5.35 12.47
N VAL A 306 1.18 -5.11 11.42
CA VAL A 306 2.60 -5.51 11.37
C VAL A 306 3.42 -4.75 12.42
N LEU A 307 3.21 -3.43 12.57
CA LEU A 307 3.91 -2.63 13.58
C LEU A 307 3.62 -3.07 15.01
N LEU A 308 2.35 -3.35 15.30
CA LEU A 308 1.95 -3.82 16.64
C LEU A 308 2.43 -5.24 16.91
N ALA A 309 2.45 -6.11 15.88
CA ALA A 309 3.05 -7.44 15.99
C ALA A 309 4.57 -7.38 16.24
N GLU A 310 5.29 -6.42 15.64
CA GLU A 310 6.71 -6.17 15.94
C GLU A 310 6.94 -5.76 17.41
N ALA A 311 5.95 -5.12 18.01
CA ALA A 311 5.97 -4.73 19.41
C ALA A 311 5.42 -5.81 20.36
N ASP A 312 5.21 -7.03 19.87
CA ASP A 312 4.65 -8.16 20.64
C ASP A 312 3.25 -7.89 21.22
N VAL A 313 2.44 -7.08 20.53
CA VAL A 313 1.01 -6.93 20.88
C VAL A 313 0.24 -8.16 20.43
N ASP A 314 -0.53 -8.74 21.35
CA ASP A 314 -1.36 -9.91 21.05
C ASP A 314 -2.42 -9.56 19.97
N TYR A 315 -2.53 -10.41 18.96
CA TYR A 315 -3.46 -10.20 17.85
C TYR A 315 -4.93 -10.18 18.30
N SER A 316 -5.28 -10.85 19.39
CA SER A 316 -6.62 -10.84 19.99
C SER A 316 -7.06 -9.46 20.51
N LYS A 317 -6.13 -8.54 20.71
CA LYS A 317 -6.40 -7.14 21.12
C LYS A 317 -6.61 -6.18 19.97
N LEU A 318 -6.35 -6.64 18.75
CA LEU A 318 -6.55 -5.86 17.53
C LEU A 318 -8.00 -6.03 17.08
N ILE A 319 -8.79 -4.97 17.13
CA ILE A 319 -10.18 -4.97 16.70
C ILE A 319 -10.34 -4.23 15.38
N GLU A 320 -11.20 -4.77 14.50
CA GLU A 320 -11.50 -4.18 13.22
C GLU A 320 -12.50 -3.02 13.36
N LEU A 321 -12.67 -2.24 12.28
CA LEU A 321 -13.44 -0.99 12.26
C LEU A 321 -14.87 -1.15 12.80
N ASP A 322 -15.61 -2.17 12.39
CA ASP A 322 -17.03 -2.35 12.78
C ASP A 322 -17.16 -2.74 14.26
N GLU A 323 -16.27 -3.61 14.75
CA GLU A 323 -16.18 -3.97 16.15
C GLU A 323 -15.77 -2.77 16.99
N ALA A 324 -14.75 -2.03 16.57
CA ALA A 324 -14.27 -0.83 17.24
C ALA A 324 -15.37 0.23 17.37
N ASN A 325 -16.14 0.47 16.29
CA ASN A 325 -17.25 1.42 16.31
C ASN A 325 -18.37 1.00 17.27
N SER A 326 -18.57 -0.29 17.46
CA SER A 326 -19.51 -0.79 18.47
C SER A 326 -18.97 -0.60 19.89
N ASP A 327 -17.66 -0.78 20.07
CA ASP A 327 -16.97 -0.74 21.36
C ASP A 327 -16.76 0.68 21.91
N PHE A 328 -16.63 1.71 21.04
CA PHE A 328 -16.43 3.09 21.49
C PHE A 328 -17.50 3.58 22.46
N LYS A 329 -18.74 3.15 22.32
CA LYS A 329 -19.84 3.56 23.21
C LYS A 329 -19.66 3.15 24.67
N SER A 330 -18.86 2.09 24.90
CA SER A 330 -18.53 1.57 26.23
C SER A 330 -17.09 1.91 26.64
N THR A 331 -16.40 2.75 25.88
CA THR A 331 -14.99 3.10 26.09
C THR A 331 -14.87 4.38 26.88
N ASP A 332 -14.07 4.35 27.94
CA ASP A 332 -13.83 5.55 28.75
C ASP A 332 -12.92 6.54 28.05
N VAL A 333 -11.81 6.05 27.47
CA VAL A 333 -10.85 6.91 26.78
C VAL A 333 -10.44 6.25 25.45
N ALA A 334 -10.63 7.01 24.34
CA ALA A 334 -10.03 6.69 23.07
C ALA A 334 -8.76 7.52 22.86
N VAL A 335 -7.62 6.85 22.69
CA VAL A 335 -6.30 7.49 22.52
C VAL A 335 -5.88 7.41 21.06
N ILE A 336 -5.86 8.52 20.36
CA ILE A 336 -5.54 8.61 18.95
C ILE A 336 -4.08 8.99 18.77
N ILE A 337 -3.26 8.08 18.20
CA ILE A 337 -1.81 8.29 18.06
C ILE A 337 -1.44 8.37 16.59
N GLY A 338 -1.23 9.59 16.10
CA GLY A 338 -0.78 9.82 14.73
C GLY A 338 -1.80 9.45 13.64
N ALA A 339 -3.08 9.33 13.98
CA ALA A 339 -4.20 9.21 13.05
C ALA A 339 -4.88 10.57 12.86
N ASN A 340 -5.43 10.83 11.68
CA ASN A 340 -6.16 12.05 11.35
C ASN A 340 -7.40 11.76 10.50
N ASP A 341 -7.20 11.44 9.22
CA ASP A 341 -8.30 11.30 8.25
C ASP A 341 -9.26 10.15 8.60
N VAL A 342 -8.74 9.06 9.15
CA VAL A 342 -9.50 7.87 9.55
C VAL A 342 -10.39 8.06 10.79
N VAL A 343 -10.28 9.20 11.46
CA VAL A 343 -11.10 9.61 12.61
C VAL A 343 -11.80 10.96 12.35
N ASN A 344 -11.90 11.38 11.10
CA ASN A 344 -12.43 12.68 10.73
C ASN A 344 -13.96 12.62 10.53
N PRO A 345 -14.77 13.32 11.36
CA PRO A 345 -16.23 13.36 11.22
C PRO A 345 -16.74 13.84 9.86
N ASP A 346 -15.98 14.71 9.15
CA ASP A 346 -16.36 15.21 7.82
C ASP A 346 -16.56 14.10 6.78
N ALA A 347 -16.04 12.89 7.05
CA ALA A 347 -16.34 11.73 6.22
C ALA A 347 -17.84 11.34 6.26
N ILE A 348 -18.56 11.74 7.31
CA ILE A 348 -20.00 11.49 7.45
C ILE A 348 -20.79 12.77 7.23
N ASP A 349 -20.34 13.89 7.81
CA ASP A 349 -21.12 15.11 8.00
C ASP A 349 -21.02 16.09 6.82
N ASP A 350 -19.91 16.10 6.07
CA ASP A 350 -19.69 17.04 4.96
C ASP A 350 -19.62 16.34 3.60
N THR A 351 -20.69 16.48 2.82
CA THR A 351 -20.77 15.93 1.44
C THR A 351 -19.78 16.55 0.45
N ALA A 352 -19.22 17.73 0.78
CA ALA A 352 -18.20 18.39 -0.06
C ALA A 352 -16.79 17.97 0.31
N SER A 353 -16.60 17.26 1.43
CA SER A 353 -15.29 16.77 1.87
C SER A 353 -14.76 15.68 0.92
N PRO A 354 -13.46 15.71 0.58
CA PRO A 354 -12.84 14.61 -0.16
C PRO A 354 -12.84 13.27 0.59
N LEU A 355 -13.14 13.29 1.89
CA LEU A 355 -13.28 12.11 2.74
C LEU A 355 -14.71 11.55 2.75
N TYR A 356 -15.70 12.27 2.21
CA TYR A 356 -17.10 11.90 2.31
C TYR A 356 -17.38 10.44 1.87
N GLY A 357 -18.11 9.71 2.73
CA GLY A 357 -18.47 8.32 2.54
C GLY A 357 -17.35 7.31 2.87
N MET A 358 -16.16 7.76 3.27
CA MET A 358 -15.13 6.86 3.77
C MET A 358 -15.58 6.27 5.12
N PRO A 359 -15.53 4.94 5.31
CA PRO A 359 -15.72 4.35 6.63
C PRO A 359 -14.66 4.89 7.59
N ILE A 360 -15.06 5.32 8.78
CA ILE A 360 -14.16 5.91 9.79
C ILE A 360 -14.39 5.34 11.17
N LEU A 361 -13.40 5.49 12.03
CA LEU A 361 -13.49 5.17 13.46
C LEU A 361 -14.19 6.32 14.19
N LYS A 362 -15.37 6.04 14.76
CA LYS A 362 -16.22 7.02 15.46
C LYS A 362 -15.75 7.25 16.89
N VAL A 363 -14.51 7.63 17.05
CA VAL A 363 -13.85 7.78 18.37
C VAL A 363 -14.58 8.73 19.30
N TRP A 364 -15.31 9.71 18.77
CA TRP A 364 -16.10 10.68 19.56
C TRP A 364 -17.33 10.07 20.27
N GLU A 365 -17.67 8.82 19.99
CA GLU A 365 -18.71 8.07 20.71
C GLU A 365 -18.20 7.59 22.07
N SER A 366 -16.88 7.62 22.34
CA SER A 366 -16.30 7.33 23.66
C SER A 366 -16.55 8.49 24.65
N ASN A 367 -16.45 8.20 25.95
CA ASN A 367 -16.65 9.20 27.00
C ASN A 367 -15.65 10.38 26.86
N SER A 368 -14.40 10.07 26.51
CA SER A 368 -13.36 11.07 26.26
C SER A 368 -12.44 10.63 25.13
N THR A 369 -11.97 11.59 24.33
CA THR A 369 -10.96 11.34 23.31
C THR A 369 -9.70 12.16 23.61
N VAL A 370 -8.53 11.56 23.40
CA VAL A 370 -7.24 12.24 23.50
C VAL A 370 -6.48 12.05 22.20
N VAL A 371 -6.22 13.13 21.49
CA VAL A 371 -5.51 13.11 20.21
C VAL A 371 -4.08 13.58 20.40
N LEU A 372 -3.14 12.68 20.15
CA LEU A 372 -1.70 12.96 20.16
C LEU A 372 -1.27 13.44 18.78
N LYS A 373 -0.76 14.65 18.72
CA LYS A 373 -0.34 15.30 17.48
C LYS A 373 0.80 16.28 17.71
N ARG A 374 1.73 16.39 16.77
CA ARG A 374 2.84 17.36 16.86
C ARG A 374 2.40 18.80 16.57
N SER A 375 1.34 18.97 15.78
CA SER A 375 0.82 20.28 15.38
C SER A 375 -0.59 20.14 14.80
N MET A 376 -1.28 21.26 14.61
CA MET A 376 -2.61 21.31 13.99
C MET A 376 -2.62 21.14 12.45
N SER A 377 -1.52 20.72 11.86
CA SER A 377 -1.44 20.48 10.42
C SER A 377 -2.50 19.50 9.95
N ALA A 378 -3.08 19.74 8.77
CA ALA A 378 -4.03 18.83 8.14
C ALA A 378 -3.42 17.44 7.92
N GLY A 379 -4.27 16.43 7.80
CA GLY A 379 -3.89 15.06 7.43
C GLY A 379 -3.51 14.93 5.97
N TYR A 380 -3.46 13.70 5.51
CA TYR A 380 -3.05 13.38 4.15
C TYR A 380 -4.06 13.88 3.09
N ALA A 381 -5.33 13.95 3.45
CA ALA A 381 -6.39 14.50 2.60
C ALA A 381 -6.37 16.03 2.49
N GLY A 382 -5.52 16.71 3.27
CA GLY A 382 -5.42 18.17 3.27
C GLY A 382 -6.62 18.89 3.91
N VAL A 383 -7.47 18.18 4.65
CA VAL A 383 -8.69 18.69 5.29
C VAL A 383 -8.45 18.89 6.78
N GLN A 384 -9.07 19.91 7.36
CA GLN A 384 -9.11 20.06 8.82
C GLN A 384 -9.99 18.97 9.43
N ASN A 385 -9.73 18.63 10.68
CA ASN A 385 -10.51 17.60 11.39
C ASN A 385 -11.35 18.23 12.51
N PRO A 386 -12.68 18.28 12.35
CA PRO A 386 -13.58 18.84 13.36
C PRO A 386 -13.56 18.10 14.70
N LEU A 387 -13.06 16.86 14.75
CA LEU A 387 -12.88 16.11 15.98
C LEU A 387 -12.10 16.90 17.02
N PHE A 388 -11.09 17.69 16.60
CA PHE A 388 -10.20 18.41 17.50
C PHE A 388 -10.90 19.50 18.33
N PHE A 389 -12.06 19.96 17.86
CA PHE A 389 -12.88 21.00 18.49
C PHE A 389 -14.10 20.47 19.26
N ARG A 390 -14.27 19.12 19.31
CA ARG A 390 -15.39 18.54 20.06
C ARG A 390 -15.20 18.67 21.57
N GLU A 391 -16.31 18.75 22.29
CA GLU A 391 -16.30 18.97 23.74
C GLU A 391 -15.60 17.87 24.55
N ASN A 392 -15.73 16.61 24.11
CA ASN A 392 -15.12 15.45 24.74
C ASN A 392 -13.70 15.15 24.23
N ASN A 393 -13.16 16.01 23.35
CA ASN A 393 -11.81 15.86 22.82
C ASN A 393 -10.81 16.74 23.55
N LYS A 394 -9.64 16.18 23.79
CA LYS A 394 -8.47 16.89 24.33
C LYS A 394 -7.28 16.65 23.41
N MET A 395 -6.48 17.68 23.21
CA MET A 395 -5.27 17.60 22.40
C MET A 395 -4.04 17.47 23.30
N TYR A 396 -3.22 16.48 23.01
CA TYR A 396 -1.90 16.33 23.59
C TYR A 396 -0.86 16.64 22.53
N PHE A 397 -0.20 17.79 22.66
CA PHE A 397 0.82 18.23 21.71
C PHE A 397 2.20 17.73 22.12
N GLY A 398 2.79 16.84 21.29
CA GLY A 398 4.10 16.26 21.52
C GLY A 398 4.48 15.26 20.45
N ASP A 399 5.70 14.76 20.50
CA ASP A 399 6.10 13.61 19.69
C ASP A 399 5.54 12.33 20.34
N ALA A 400 5.14 11.35 19.54
CA ALA A 400 4.63 10.08 20.08
C ALA A 400 5.70 9.34 20.91
N LYS A 401 6.98 9.67 20.77
CA LYS A 401 8.06 9.17 21.64
C LYS A 401 8.03 9.78 23.05
N ASP A 402 7.48 10.97 23.20
CA ASP A 402 7.40 11.66 24.49
C ASP A 402 6.34 11.04 25.40
N LEU A 403 5.46 10.18 24.86
CA LEU A 403 4.54 9.34 25.64
C LEU A 403 5.24 8.46 26.69
N SER A 404 6.52 8.18 26.50
CA SER A 404 7.32 7.40 27.46
C SER A 404 7.47 8.09 28.83
N LEU A 405 7.14 9.38 28.90
CA LEU A 405 7.20 10.15 30.14
C LEU A 405 5.95 10.01 31.02
N ILE A 406 4.93 9.25 30.56
CA ILE A 406 3.78 8.90 31.37
C ILE A 406 4.22 7.77 32.31
N HIS A 407 5.01 8.10 33.31
CA HIS A 407 5.23 7.23 34.48
C HIS A 407 3.95 7.26 35.31
N ILE A 408 3.06 6.33 35.01
CA ILE A 408 1.85 6.08 35.80
C ILE A 408 2.25 5.43 37.12
#